data_28aa743a56f21b2571c053939ffe9e53
#
_entry.id   28aa743a56f21b2571c053939ffe9e53
#
_cell.length_a   1.000
_cell.length_b   1.000
_cell.length_c   1.000
_cell.angle_alpha   90.00
_cell.angle_beta   90.00
_cell.angle_gamma   90.00
#
_symmetry.space_group_name_H-M   'P 1'
#
loop_
_entity.id
_entity.type
_entity.pdbx_description
1 polymer ?
#
loop_
_entity_poly.entity_id
_entity_poly.type
_entity_poly.pdbx_seq_one_letter_code
_entity_poly.pdbx_strand_id
1 'polypeptide(L)'
;AALLTPELSLKIIDAGLDKINISIEGVKDEQYMEFSRAKVSFKQLAENIKFFYEHKKQCEMLVKINGDVISEEDKQTFLDTFGNITDGIFIESIMDCWPTFEQKKVEVNETRGIYNNKIKEVLTCPYVFYSFAVNSDGTVSLCFLDWSRKLLLGDAKTQSVKDLWNSKEMREYQKMFLRGERKTHPICAECGQLKQGAPDDIDEFAEELLKKV
;
A
#
# COMPACT_ATOMS: atom_id res chain seq x y z
N ALA A 1 -2.74 14.32 4.62
CA ALA A 1 -2.26 15.24 5.71
C ALA A 1 -2.89 16.63 5.69
N ALA A 2 -3.78 16.95 4.73
CA ALA A 2 -4.44 18.28 4.68
C ALA A 2 -5.17 18.62 5.99
N LEU A 3 -5.75 17.63 6.67
CA LEU A 3 -6.44 17.79 7.97
C LEU A 3 -5.54 17.50 9.19
N LEU A 4 -4.26 17.27 9.00
CA LEU A 4 -3.31 17.04 10.11
C LEU A 4 -2.94 18.37 10.78
N THR A 5 -3.97 19.07 11.32
CA THR A 5 -3.77 20.32 12.02
C THR A 5 -2.93 20.13 13.29
N PRO A 6 -2.33 21.19 13.86
CA PRO A 6 -1.62 21.08 15.14
C PRO A 6 -2.44 20.43 16.24
N GLU A 7 -3.73 20.78 16.36
CA GLU A 7 -4.63 20.19 17.35
C GLU A 7 -4.82 18.68 17.13
N LEU A 8 -5.08 18.25 15.89
CA LEU A 8 -5.22 16.83 15.57
C LEU A 8 -3.91 16.08 15.75
N SER A 9 -2.79 16.69 15.37
CA SER A 9 -1.45 16.14 15.59
C SER A 9 -1.19 15.81 17.04
N LEU A 10 -1.46 16.72 17.95
CA LEU A 10 -1.27 16.48 19.39
C LEU A 10 -2.18 15.35 19.91
N LYS A 11 -3.44 15.30 19.46
CA LYS A 11 -4.36 14.20 19.84
C LYS A 11 -3.87 12.84 19.36
N ILE A 12 -3.34 12.76 18.13
CA ILE A 12 -2.78 11.52 17.56
C ILE A 12 -1.51 11.09 18.30
N ILE A 13 -0.64 12.05 18.62
CA ILE A 13 0.59 11.80 19.37
C ILE A 13 0.27 11.30 20.79
N ASP A 14 -0.69 11.91 21.46
CA ASP A 14 -1.10 11.51 22.81
C ASP A 14 -1.84 10.16 22.83
N ALA A 15 -2.48 9.78 21.72
CA ALA A 15 -3.06 8.46 21.53
C ALA A 15 -2.02 7.35 21.34
N GLY A 16 -0.73 7.69 21.18
CA GLY A 16 0.37 6.74 21.11
C GLY A 16 0.53 6.08 19.72
N LEU A 17 0.26 6.82 18.65
CA LEU A 17 0.46 6.30 17.28
C LEU A 17 1.90 5.84 17.06
N ASP A 18 2.08 4.62 16.53
CA ASP A 18 3.41 4.03 16.26
C ASP A 18 3.94 4.38 14.87
N LYS A 19 3.05 4.51 13.88
CA LYS A 19 3.47 4.79 12.50
C LYS A 19 2.42 5.58 11.73
N ILE A 20 2.90 6.52 10.91
CA ILE A 20 2.06 7.27 9.96
C ILE A 20 2.71 7.28 8.56
N ASN A 21 1.92 6.94 7.55
CA ASN A 21 2.31 7.07 6.15
C ASN A 21 1.54 8.23 5.53
N ILE A 22 2.25 9.19 4.95
CA ILE A 22 1.68 10.38 4.34
C ILE A 22 1.97 10.35 2.84
N SER A 23 0.91 10.21 2.04
CA SER A 23 0.98 10.37 0.59
C SER A 23 0.75 11.82 0.22
N ILE A 24 1.64 12.38 -0.60
CA ILE A 24 1.62 13.73 -1.15
C ILE A 24 1.20 13.63 -2.62
N GLU A 25 0.17 14.38 -3.01
CA GLU A 25 -0.37 14.34 -4.38
C GLU A 25 0.35 15.30 -5.33
N GLY A 26 1.09 16.28 -4.79
CA GLY A 26 1.85 17.26 -5.53
C GLY A 26 2.58 18.22 -4.62
N VAL A 27 3.40 19.11 -5.20
CA VAL A 27 4.16 20.15 -4.49
C VAL A 27 3.66 21.57 -4.80
N LYS A 28 2.48 21.67 -5.45
CA LYS A 28 1.80 22.91 -5.81
C LYS A 28 0.30 22.75 -5.60
N ASP A 29 -0.39 23.82 -5.24
CA ASP A 29 -1.85 23.82 -5.01
C ASP A 29 -2.64 23.35 -6.24
N GLU A 30 -2.16 23.71 -7.46
CA GLU A 30 -2.78 23.34 -8.74
C GLU A 30 -2.75 21.83 -8.96
N GLN A 31 -1.67 21.16 -8.56
CA GLN A 31 -1.55 19.70 -8.69
C GLN A 31 -2.58 18.94 -7.83
N TYR A 32 -2.89 19.45 -6.62
CA TYR A 32 -3.98 18.89 -5.80
C TYR A 32 -5.33 19.07 -6.47
N MET A 33 -5.58 20.20 -7.12
CA MET A 33 -6.82 20.41 -7.86
C MET A 33 -6.93 19.47 -9.06
N GLU A 34 -5.82 19.26 -9.77
CA GLU A 34 -5.76 18.38 -10.95
C GLU A 34 -5.95 16.91 -10.60
N PHE A 35 -5.16 16.40 -9.64
CA PHE A 35 -5.11 14.96 -9.33
C PHE A 35 -6.22 14.49 -8.41
N SER A 36 -6.47 15.22 -7.33
CA SER A 36 -7.44 14.81 -6.30
C SER A 36 -8.73 15.63 -6.32
N ARG A 37 -8.83 16.65 -7.19
CA ARG A 37 -9.94 17.61 -7.23
C ARG A 37 -10.21 18.27 -5.89
N ALA A 38 -9.20 18.35 -5.04
CA ALA A 38 -9.26 18.92 -3.71
C ALA A 38 -8.54 20.28 -3.67
N LYS A 39 -9.17 21.26 -3.02
CA LYS A 39 -8.52 22.54 -2.76
C LYS A 39 -7.65 22.43 -1.52
N VAL A 40 -6.36 22.19 -1.71
CA VAL A 40 -5.36 22.03 -0.65
C VAL A 40 -4.29 23.10 -0.84
N SER A 41 -3.90 23.77 0.23
CA SER A 41 -2.70 24.61 0.24
C SER A 41 -1.48 23.72 0.55
N PHE A 42 -0.58 23.58 -0.39
CA PHE A 42 0.65 22.82 -0.21
C PHE A 42 1.52 23.41 0.92
N LYS A 43 1.59 24.73 1.01
CA LYS A 43 2.31 25.39 2.10
C LYS A 43 1.77 24.99 3.46
N GLN A 44 0.44 25.06 3.67
CA GLN A 44 -0.18 24.69 4.94
C GLN A 44 -0.02 23.21 5.24
N LEU A 45 -0.09 22.35 4.23
CA LEU A 45 0.14 20.92 4.37
C LEU A 45 1.58 20.64 4.83
N ALA A 46 2.57 21.29 4.25
CA ALA A 46 3.96 21.14 4.66
C ALA A 46 4.20 21.64 6.10
N GLU A 47 3.60 22.77 6.47
CA GLU A 47 3.64 23.29 7.85
C GLU A 47 3.01 22.32 8.86
N ASN A 48 1.88 21.69 8.51
CA ASN A 48 1.22 20.69 9.35
C ASN A 48 2.09 19.43 9.53
N ILE A 49 2.72 18.94 8.47
CA ILE A 49 3.61 17.77 8.52
C ILE A 49 4.84 18.10 9.39
N LYS A 50 5.43 19.28 9.20
CA LYS A 50 6.55 19.76 10.02
C LYS A 50 6.18 19.82 11.48
N PHE A 51 5.02 20.39 11.81
CA PHE A 51 4.54 20.46 13.19
C PHE A 51 4.42 19.06 13.80
N PHE A 52 3.81 18.11 13.10
CA PHE A 52 3.68 16.73 13.58
C PHE A 52 5.06 16.10 13.83
N TYR A 53 6.01 16.25 12.90
CA TYR A 53 7.35 15.71 13.02
C TYR A 53 8.11 16.26 14.23
N GLU A 54 8.02 17.58 14.45
CA GLU A 54 8.70 18.25 15.57
C GLU A 54 8.13 17.87 16.95
N HIS A 55 6.87 17.41 17.01
CA HIS A 55 6.19 17.08 18.27
C HIS A 55 5.97 15.59 18.48
N LYS A 56 6.19 14.76 17.46
CA LYS A 56 6.03 13.30 17.57
C LYS A 56 6.94 12.70 18.64
N LYS A 57 6.51 11.58 19.22
CA LYS A 57 7.28 10.78 20.18
C LYS A 57 7.87 9.57 19.46
N GLN A 58 7.33 8.38 19.73
CA GLN A 58 7.78 7.10 19.15
C GLN A 58 7.35 6.90 17.68
N CYS A 59 6.43 7.72 17.17
CA CYS A 59 5.81 7.52 15.85
C CYS A 59 6.85 7.62 14.72
N GLU A 60 6.96 6.55 13.91
CA GLU A 60 7.68 6.58 12.64
C GLU A 60 6.83 7.30 11.59
N MET A 61 7.38 8.32 10.95
CA MET A 61 6.70 9.08 9.91
C MET A 61 7.37 8.87 8.55
N LEU A 62 6.60 8.33 7.61
CA LEU A 62 7.02 8.14 6.22
C LEU A 62 6.24 9.10 5.31
N VAL A 63 6.94 9.79 4.41
CA VAL A 63 6.34 10.69 3.42
C VAL A 63 6.68 10.20 2.03
N LYS A 64 5.69 10.16 1.14
CA LYS A 64 5.86 9.63 -0.21
C LYS A 64 5.07 10.43 -1.24
N ILE A 65 5.54 10.41 -2.48
CA ILE A 65 4.90 11.04 -3.64
C ILE A 65 4.99 10.11 -4.85
N ASN A 66 4.01 10.19 -5.74
CA ASN A 66 4.10 9.53 -7.04
C ASN A 66 4.97 10.37 -7.98
N GLY A 67 6.11 9.81 -8.38
CA GLY A 67 7.09 10.48 -9.23
C GLY A 67 6.79 10.44 -10.73
N ASP A 68 5.86 9.60 -11.18
CA ASP A 68 5.58 9.43 -12.62
C ASP A 68 4.66 10.53 -13.17
N VAL A 69 4.00 11.29 -12.28
CA VAL A 69 3.05 12.35 -12.65
C VAL A 69 3.54 13.76 -12.34
N ILE A 70 4.77 13.91 -11.89
CA ILE A 70 5.38 15.19 -11.54
C ILE A 70 6.72 15.39 -12.27
N SER A 71 7.17 16.64 -12.42
CA SER A 71 8.45 16.98 -13.05
C SER A 71 9.64 16.63 -12.14
N GLU A 72 10.86 16.59 -12.72
CA GLU A 72 12.09 16.43 -11.93
C GLU A 72 12.33 17.60 -10.96
N GLU A 73 11.92 18.83 -11.33
CA GLU A 73 11.97 20.00 -10.45
C GLU A 73 11.01 19.82 -9.26
N ASP A 74 9.83 19.27 -9.49
CA ASP A 74 8.86 18.98 -8.43
C ASP A 74 9.34 17.86 -7.50
N LYS A 75 10.04 16.84 -8.04
CA LYS A 75 10.70 15.80 -7.21
C LYS A 75 11.76 16.43 -6.30
N GLN A 76 12.57 17.35 -6.82
CA GLN A 76 13.56 18.04 -6.00
C GLN A 76 12.88 18.91 -4.93
N THR A 77 11.83 19.65 -5.30
CA THR A 77 11.01 20.43 -4.34
C THR A 77 10.44 19.56 -3.24
N PHE A 78 9.96 18.35 -3.57
CA PHE A 78 9.48 17.38 -2.59
C PHE A 78 10.58 16.95 -1.61
N LEU A 79 11.76 16.59 -2.12
CA LEU A 79 12.90 16.20 -1.30
C LEU A 79 13.38 17.33 -0.38
N ASP A 80 13.48 18.56 -0.93
CA ASP A 80 13.90 19.75 -0.17
C ASP A 80 12.90 20.12 0.94
N THR A 81 11.59 19.93 0.67
CA THR A 81 10.54 20.28 1.62
C THR A 81 10.44 19.26 2.77
N PHE A 82 10.54 17.97 2.47
CA PHE A 82 10.22 16.92 3.45
C PHE A 82 11.43 16.12 3.94
N GLY A 83 12.57 16.15 3.23
CA GLY A 83 13.73 15.30 3.53
C GLY A 83 14.28 15.43 4.95
N ASN A 84 14.17 16.60 5.57
CA ASN A 84 14.65 16.87 6.93
C ASN A 84 13.55 16.81 8.01
N ILE A 85 12.31 16.50 7.62
CA ILE A 85 11.13 16.44 8.51
C ILE A 85 10.35 15.13 8.32
N THR A 86 11.07 14.02 8.13
CA THR A 86 10.50 12.68 7.99
C THR A 86 11.54 11.64 8.43
N ASP A 87 11.09 10.46 8.87
CA ASP A 87 11.98 9.33 9.16
C ASP A 87 12.29 8.53 7.89
N GLY A 88 11.42 8.59 6.89
CA GLY A 88 11.64 7.99 5.57
C GLY A 88 10.89 8.72 4.48
N ILE A 89 11.55 8.89 3.32
CA ILE A 89 11.02 9.60 2.17
C ILE A 89 11.12 8.72 0.91
N PHE A 90 10.04 8.68 0.11
CA PHE A 90 9.98 7.84 -1.08
C PHE A 90 9.37 8.58 -2.26
N ILE A 91 9.98 8.43 -3.43
CA ILE A 91 9.38 8.76 -4.72
C ILE A 91 8.98 7.44 -5.35
N GLU A 92 7.67 7.18 -5.39
CA GLU A 92 7.10 5.91 -5.88
C GLU A 92 6.77 6.00 -7.37
N SER A 93 6.86 4.87 -8.07
CA SER A 93 6.35 4.71 -9.42
C SER A 93 4.93 4.12 -9.40
N ILE A 94 4.16 4.43 -10.44
CA ILE A 94 2.84 3.80 -10.63
C ILE A 94 3.05 2.33 -10.98
N MET A 95 2.24 1.47 -10.37
CA MET A 95 2.21 0.05 -10.68
C MET A 95 0.79 -0.42 -11.00
N ASP A 96 0.67 -1.42 -11.86
CA ASP A 96 -0.58 -2.09 -12.15
C ASP A 96 -0.78 -3.26 -11.17
N CYS A 97 -1.39 -2.95 -10.02
CA CYS A 97 -1.56 -3.92 -8.94
C CYS A 97 -3.00 -4.36 -8.71
N TRP A 98 -3.98 -3.76 -9.40
CA TRP A 98 -5.40 -4.06 -9.19
C TRP A 98 -6.00 -4.87 -10.34
N PRO A 99 -5.99 -6.21 -10.28
CA PRO A 99 -6.33 -7.07 -11.41
C PRO A 99 -7.81 -6.99 -11.85
N THR A 100 -8.67 -6.40 -11.03
CA THR A 100 -10.12 -6.28 -11.31
C THR A 100 -10.59 -4.86 -11.54
N PHE A 101 -9.65 -3.92 -11.63
CA PHE A 101 -9.95 -2.50 -11.82
C PHE A 101 -9.44 -2.04 -13.18
N GLU A 102 -10.34 -1.59 -14.06
CA GLU A 102 -9.96 -0.94 -15.32
C GLU A 102 -9.36 0.44 -15.01
N GLN A 103 -8.06 0.53 -14.93
CA GLN A 103 -7.37 1.81 -14.87
C GLN A 103 -7.47 2.49 -16.23
N LYS A 104 -7.82 3.78 -16.25
CA LYS A 104 -7.53 4.62 -17.42
C LYS A 104 -6.03 4.52 -17.63
N LYS A 105 -5.60 4.22 -18.86
CA LYS A 105 -4.22 3.97 -19.27
C LYS A 105 -3.25 4.95 -18.63
N VAL A 106 -2.68 4.55 -17.52
CA VAL A 106 -1.47 5.17 -16.98
C VAL A 106 -0.33 4.31 -17.50
N GLU A 107 0.66 4.93 -18.13
CA GLU A 107 1.84 4.19 -18.58
C GLU A 107 2.59 3.69 -17.34
N VAL A 108 2.55 2.37 -17.13
CA VAL A 108 3.27 1.71 -16.05
C VAL A 108 4.69 1.41 -16.53
N ASN A 109 5.68 1.74 -15.73
CA ASN A 109 7.06 1.37 -16.03
C ASN A 109 7.24 -0.15 -15.91
N GLU A 110 7.45 -0.82 -17.03
CA GLU A 110 7.60 -2.27 -17.06
C GLU A 110 8.99 -2.77 -16.65
N THR A 111 9.94 -1.87 -16.43
CA THR A 111 11.34 -2.22 -16.12
C THR A 111 11.70 -2.01 -14.65
N ARG A 112 10.89 -1.28 -13.91
CA ARG A 112 11.15 -0.90 -12.51
C ARG A 112 9.91 -1.10 -11.64
N GLY A 113 10.14 -1.53 -10.39
CA GLY A 113 9.11 -1.64 -9.38
C GLY A 113 8.76 -0.31 -8.72
N ILE A 114 7.82 -0.33 -7.80
CA ILE A 114 7.25 0.85 -7.12
C ILE A 114 8.32 1.76 -6.46
N TYR A 115 9.38 1.19 -5.93
CA TYR A 115 10.50 1.92 -5.31
C TYR A 115 11.72 2.04 -6.21
N ASN A 116 11.52 2.06 -7.53
CA ASN A 116 12.60 2.10 -8.51
C ASN A 116 13.55 0.89 -8.44
N ASN A 117 13.14 -0.17 -7.77
CA ASN A 117 13.86 -1.44 -7.66
C ASN A 117 13.80 -2.23 -8.96
N LYS A 118 14.78 -3.12 -9.16
CA LYS A 118 14.75 -4.07 -10.28
C LYS A 118 13.55 -5.01 -10.12
N ILE A 119 12.79 -5.17 -11.20
CA ILE A 119 11.67 -6.10 -11.24
C ILE A 119 12.18 -7.54 -11.07
N LYS A 120 11.51 -8.26 -10.18
CA LYS A 120 11.65 -9.70 -10.01
C LYS A 120 10.25 -10.29 -9.87
N GLU A 121 9.90 -11.23 -10.72
CA GLU A 121 8.63 -11.94 -10.55
C GLU A 121 8.76 -12.94 -9.39
N VAL A 122 7.89 -12.78 -8.39
CA VAL A 122 7.69 -13.70 -7.28
C VAL A 122 6.47 -14.55 -7.60
N LEU A 123 6.59 -15.87 -7.48
CA LEU A 123 5.52 -16.81 -7.86
C LEU A 123 4.52 -17.02 -6.73
N THR A 124 5.04 -17.17 -5.50
CA THR A 124 4.24 -17.40 -4.31
C THR A 124 3.83 -16.07 -3.69
N CYS A 125 2.53 -15.81 -3.60
CA CYS A 125 2.04 -14.60 -2.91
C CYS A 125 2.31 -14.68 -1.42
N PRO A 126 3.16 -13.83 -0.83
CA PRO A 126 3.46 -13.89 0.60
C PRO A 126 2.32 -13.37 1.46
N TYR A 127 1.49 -12.48 0.93
CA TYR A 127 0.43 -11.79 1.68
C TYR A 127 -0.59 -12.73 2.31
N VAL A 128 -0.91 -13.87 1.68
CA VAL A 128 -1.85 -14.87 2.21
C VAL A 128 -1.33 -15.62 3.45
N PHE A 129 -0.06 -15.40 3.83
CA PHE A 129 0.57 -16.02 5.01
C PHE A 129 0.64 -15.09 6.22
N TYR A 130 0.34 -13.79 6.05
CA TYR A 130 0.42 -12.85 7.16
C TYR A 130 -0.68 -11.76 7.15
N SER A 131 -1.53 -11.68 6.13
CA SER A 131 -2.57 -10.65 6.09
C SER A 131 -3.84 -11.09 5.35
N PHE A 132 -4.94 -10.45 5.69
CA PHE A 132 -6.17 -10.34 4.92
C PHE A 132 -6.82 -8.97 5.21
N ALA A 133 -7.86 -8.59 4.49
CA ALA A 133 -8.52 -7.31 4.70
C ALA A 133 -9.93 -7.50 5.30
N VAL A 134 -10.23 -6.75 6.37
CA VAL A 134 -11.60 -6.62 6.89
C VAL A 134 -12.19 -5.34 6.34
N ASN A 135 -13.25 -5.47 5.55
CA ASN A 135 -13.94 -4.35 4.93
C ASN A 135 -14.85 -3.63 5.93
N SER A 136 -15.21 -2.38 5.64
CA SER A 136 -16.05 -1.56 6.52
C SER A 136 -17.46 -2.13 6.78
N ASP A 137 -17.95 -3.01 5.91
CA ASP A 137 -19.23 -3.72 6.06
C ASP A 137 -19.10 -5.05 6.81
N GLY A 138 -17.90 -5.40 7.26
CA GLY A 138 -17.59 -6.64 7.98
C GLY A 138 -17.20 -7.82 7.08
N THR A 139 -17.36 -7.74 5.77
CA THR A 139 -16.86 -8.79 4.88
C THR A 139 -15.33 -8.87 4.95
N VAL A 140 -14.79 -10.07 4.75
CA VAL A 140 -13.34 -10.31 4.81
C VAL A 140 -12.84 -10.78 3.45
N SER A 141 -11.94 -9.99 2.87
CA SER A 141 -11.28 -10.30 1.60
C SER A 141 -9.92 -10.96 1.85
N LEU A 142 -9.56 -11.94 1.04
CA LEU A 142 -8.27 -12.62 1.03
C LEU A 142 -7.09 -11.63 0.93
N CYS A 143 -7.27 -10.55 0.18
CA CYS A 143 -6.21 -9.62 -0.19
C CYS A 143 -6.67 -8.17 -0.05
N PHE A 144 -5.80 -7.29 0.43
CA PHE A 144 -6.06 -5.85 0.52
C PHE A 144 -6.21 -5.16 -0.84
N LEU A 145 -5.80 -5.81 -1.94
CA LEU A 145 -6.00 -5.33 -3.32
C LEU A 145 -7.31 -5.80 -3.94
N ASP A 146 -8.11 -6.61 -3.24
CA ASP A 146 -9.42 -7.08 -3.73
C ASP A 146 -10.51 -6.01 -3.57
N TRP A 147 -10.35 -4.90 -4.26
CA TRP A 147 -11.32 -3.80 -4.24
C TRP A 147 -12.68 -4.19 -4.79
N SER A 148 -12.71 -5.16 -5.69
CA SER A 148 -13.96 -5.70 -6.27
C SER A 148 -14.68 -6.69 -5.37
N ARG A 149 -14.08 -7.08 -4.25
CA ARG A 149 -14.60 -8.06 -3.28
C ARG A 149 -14.97 -9.40 -3.93
N LYS A 150 -14.12 -9.85 -4.84
CA LYS A 150 -14.29 -11.14 -5.53
C LYS A 150 -13.57 -12.30 -4.84
N LEU A 151 -12.73 -12.00 -3.85
CA LEU A 151 -11.92 -12.97 -3.10
C LEU A 151 -12.37 -12.99 -1.63
N LEU A 152 -13.68 -13.14 -1.38
CA LEU A 152 -14.22 -13.12 -0.02
C LEU A 152 -13.95 -14.44 0.70
N LEU A 153 -13.46 -14.34 1.94
CA LEU A 153 -13.27 -15.49 2.87
C LEU A 153 -14.47 -15.68 3.80
N GLY A 154 -15.23 -14.62 4.09
CA GLY A 154 -16.38 -14.67 4.98
C GLY A 154 -16.77 -13.31 5.55
N ASP A 155 -17.39 -13.31 6.74
CA ASP A 155 -17.92 -12.11 7.40
C ASP A 155 -17.54 -12.08 8.89
N ALA A 156 -16.75 -11.09 9.29
CA ALA A 156 -16.29 -10.89 10.67
C ALA A 156 -17.41 -10.52 11.66
N LYS A 157 -18.62 -10.22 11.19
CA LYS A 157 -19.81 -10.06 12.07
C LYS A 157 -20.37 -11.40 12.57
N THR A 158 -20.10 -12.47 11.87
CA THR A 158 -20.66 -13.82 12.17
C THR A 158 -19.58 -14.86 12.44
N GLN A 159 -18.33 -14.59 12.08
CA GLN A 159 -17.19 -15.50 12.23
C GLN A 159 -16.05 -14.80 12.95
N SER A 160 -15.30 -15.51 13.79
CA SER A 160 -14.11 -14.92 14.39
C SER A 160 -12.98 -14.73 13.36
N VAL A 161 -12.15 -13.71 13.55
CA VAL A 161 -10.94 -13.49 12.73
C VAL A 161 -10.05 -14.73 12.71
N LYS A 162 -9.96 -15.46 13.84
CA LYS A 162 -9.20 -16.70 13.96
C LYS A 162 -9.77 -17.81 13.08
N ASP A 163 -11.10 -17.97 13.03
CA ASP A 163 -11.74 -19.00 12.23
C ASP A 163 -11.61 -18.70 10.74
N LEU A 164 -11.76 -17.41 10.34
CA LEU A 164 -11.55 -16.97 8.98
C LEU A 164 -10.10 -17.20 8.53
N TRP A 165 -9.12 -16.89 9.38
CA TRP A 165 -7.70 -17.14 9.11
C TRP A 165 -7.39 -18.63 8.93
N ASN A 166 -8.04 -19.50 9.70
CA ASN A 166 -7.84 -20.94 9.64
C ASN A 166 -8.87 -21.67 8.75
N SER A 167 -9.66 -20.92 7.98
CA SER A 167 -10.68 -21.47 7.09
C SER A 167 -10.09 -22.39 6.02
N LYS A 168 -10.92 -23.29 5.51
CA LYS A 168 -10.56 -24.16 4.39
C LYS A 168 -10.20 -23.32 3.16
N GLU A 169 -10.96 -22.29 2.90
CA GLU A 169 -10.77 -21.36 1.78
C GLU A 169 -9.40 -20.71 1.83
N MET A 170 -8.99 -20.17 2.99
CA MET A 170 -7.66 -19.60 3.18
C MET A 170 -6.56 -20.64 2.91
N ARG A 171 -6.72 -21.86 3.42
CA ARG A 171 -5.75 -22.95 3.20
C ARG A 171 -5.64 -23.35 1.73
N GLU A 172 -6.74 -23.38 0.99
CA GLU A 172 -6.70 -23.69 -0.44
C GLU A 172 -5.96 -22.60 -1.24
N TYR A 173 -6.13 -21.32 -0.89
CA TYR A 173 -5.33 -20.25 -1.49
C TYR A 173 -3.84 -20.38 -1.16
N GLN A 174 -3.51 -20.64 0.11
CA GLN A 174 -2.11 -20.86 0.52
C GLN A 174 -1.48 -22.02 -0.28
N LYS A 175 -2.17 -23.15 -0.40
CA LYS A 175 -1.70 -24.31 -1.18
C LYS A 175 -1.57 -23.99 -2.67
N MET A 176 -2.54 -23.29 -3.25
CA MET A 176 -2.48 -22.86 -4.67
C MET A 176 -1.20 -22.06 -4.96
N PHE A 177 -0.89 -21.07 -4.10
CA PHE A 177 0.32 -20.28 -4.28
C PHE A 177 1.59 -21.09 -4.10
N LEU A 178 1.67 -21.94 -3.06
CA LEU A 178 2.85 -22.78 -2.79
C LEU A 178 3.09 -23.84 -3.88
N ARG A 179 2.05 -24.25 -4.61
CA ARG A 179 2.17 -25.14 -5.78
C ARG A 179 2.54 -24.42 -7.07
N GLY A 180 2.70 -23.10 -7.05
CA GLY A 180 2.95 -22.30 -8.24
C GLY A 180 1.75 -22.19 -9.20
N GLU A 181 0.54 -22.48 -8.73
CA GLU A 181 -0.69 -22.53 -9.52
C GLU A 181 -1.35 -21.14 -9.69
N ARG A 182 -0.72 -20.05 -9.26
CA ARG A 182 -1.27 -18.68 -9.32
C ARG A 182 -1.88 -18.33 -10.69
N LYS A 183 -1.20 -18.71 -11.77
CA LYS A 183 -1.64 -18.40 -13.14
C LYS A 183 -2.95 -19.08 -13.56
N THR A 184 -3.41 -20.06 -12.81
CA THR A 184 -4.72 -20.71 -13.06
C THR A 184 -5.88 -19.95 -12.43
N HIS A 185 -5.60 -19.02 -11.49
CA HIS A 185 -6.63 -18.26 -10.82
C HIS A 185 -6.98 -16.98 -11.58
N PRO A 186 -8.26 -16.74 -11.95
CA PRO A 186 -8.63 -15.68 -12.90
C PRO A 186 -8.33 -14.25 -12.42
N ILE A 187 -8.19 -14.03 -11.11
CA ILE A 187 -7.88 -12.72 -10.54
C ILE A 187 -6.39 -12.63 -10.21
N CYS A 188 -5.85 -13.62 -9.48
CA CYS A 188 -4.47 -13.57 -9.02
C CYS A 188 -3.45 -13.69 -10.16
N ALA A 189 -3.82 -14.30 -11.29
CA ALA A 189 -2.97 -14.40 -12.47
C ALA A 189 -2.53 -13.02 -12.98
N GLU A 190 -3.45 -12.05 -12.99
CA GLU A 190 -3.26 -10.72 -13.56
C GLU A 190 -2.72 -9.70 -12.53
N CYS A 191 -2.45 -10.12 -11.29
CA CYS A 191 -1.97 -9.23 -10.24
C CYS A 191 -0.50 -8.83 -10.47
N GLY A 192 -0.24 -7.55 -10.69
CA GLY A 192 1.11 -6.98 -10.85
C GLY A 192 1.88 -6.79 -9.55
N GLN A 193 1.23 -6.90 -8.39
CA GLN A 193 1.85 -6.70 -7.07
C GLN A 193 3.08 -7.59 -6.86
N LEU A 194 3.04 -8.85 -7.32
CA LEU A 194 4.14 -9.78 -7.15
C LEU A 194 5.34 -9.51 -8.07
N LYS A 195 5.17 -8.65 -9.06
CA LYS A 195 6.22 -8.22 -9.98
C LYS A 195 6.76 -6.84 -9.62
N GLN A 196 5.86 -5.88 -9.35
CA GLN A 196 6.19 -4.45 -9.23
C GLN A 196 6.21 -3.94 -7.78
N GLY A 197 5.45 -4.57 -6.88
CA GLY A 197 5.25 -4.11 -5.51
C GLY A 197 6.35 -4.49 -4.52
N ALA A 198 7.48 -5.05 -4.98
CA ALA A 198 8.60 -5.52 -4.15
C ALA A 198 8.14 -6.41 -2.96
N PRO A 199 7.37 -7.50 -3.22
CA PRO A 199 6.93 -8.39 -2.16
C PRO A 199 8.10 -9.19 -1.58
N ASP A 200 7.90 -9.73 -0.36
CA ASP A 200 8.81 -10.74 0.18
C ASP A 200 8.86 -11.95 -0.76
N ASP A 201 10.05 -12.45 -1.02
CA ASP A 201 10.26 -13.63 -1.85
C ASP A 201 10.38 -14.88 -0.97
N ILE A 202 9.37 -15.72 -1.02
CA ILE A 202 9.30 -16.99 -0.28
C ILE A 202 9.31 -18.22 -1.20
N ASP A 203 9.64 -18.03 -2.47
CA ASP A 203 9.56 -19.11 -3.47
C ASP A 203 10.48 -20.29 -3.13
N GLU A 204 11.69 -20.05 -2.61
CA GLU A 204 12.61 -21.10 -2.21
C GLU A 204 12.10 -21.96 -1.05
N PHE A 205 11.17 -21.46 -0.24
CA PHE A 205 10.58 -22.17 0.90
C PHE A 205 9.24 -22.84 0.57
N ALA A 206 8.74 -22.74 -0.67
CA ALA A 206 7.38 -23.16 -1.04
C ALA A 206 7.11 -24.64 -0.73
N GLU A 207 8.05 -25.53 -1.05
CA GLU A 207 7.91 -26.97 -0.78
C GLU A 207 7.87 -27.30 0.73
N GLU A 208 8.68 -26.58 1.54
CA GLU A 208 8.66 -26.76 2.99
C GLU A 208 7.37 -26.25 3.60
N LEU A 209 6.95 -25.07 3.18
CA LEU A 209 5.71 -24.43 3.66
C LEU A 209 4.47 -25.27 3.28
N LEU A 210 4.46 -25.88 2.09
CA LEU A 210 3.35 -26.74 1.65
C LEU A 210 3.10 -27.94 2.59
N LYS A 211 4.10 -28.39 3.30
CA LYS A 211 3.98 -29.49 4.29
C LYS A 211 3.34 -29.02 5.60
N LYS A 212 3.22 -27.71 5.83
CA LYS A 212 2.73 -27.09 7.08
C LYS A 212 1.30 -26.53 6.97
N VAL A 213 0.70 -26.49 5.76
CA VAL A 213 -0.64 -25.90 5.48
C VAL A 213 -1.72 -26.95 5.08
#